data_4714764b15cc79c1f4f5ae483c5ef72f
#
_entry.id   4714764b15cc79c1f4f5ae483c5ef72f
#
_cell.length_a   1.000
_cell.length_b   1.000
_cell.length_c   1.000
_cell.angle_alpha   90.00
_cell.angle_beta   90.00
_cell.angle_gamma   90.00
#
_symmetry.space_group_name_H-M   'P 1'
#
loop_
_entity.id
_entity.type
_entity.pdbx_description
1 polymer ?
#
loop_
_entity_poly.entity_id
_entity_poly.type
_entity_poly.pdbx_seq_one_letter_code
_entity_poly.pdbx_strand_id
1 'polypeptide(L)'
;MSDTTFDYIIIGGGTAGALLCNRLSADGRSRVLLIEAGRKDDYHWIHIPVGYLYCIGNPRTDWLYNTEPDAGLNGRTLRYPRGKTLGGCSSINGMIYMRGQARDYDQWAELTGDDSWRWDNALPYFRRHEDHWRLDQPSGVNENFKRLHGSKSTGGTGEWRVEKQRLRWDVLDAFAQAAQQAG
;
A
#
# COMPACT_ATOMS: atom_id res chain seq x y z
N MET A 1 -34.78 -22.33 3.14
CA MET A 1 -33.66 -21.39 3.29
C MET A 1 -32.83 -21.54 2.03
N SER A 2 -32.65 -20.49 1.24
CA SER A 2 -31.80 -20.58 0.04
C SER A 2 -30.36 -20.79 0.52
N ASP A 3 -29.75 -21.91 0.18
CA ASP A 3 -28.32 -22.15 0.42
C ASP A 3 -27.52 -21.07 -0.30
N THR A 4 -26.98 -20.13 0.48
CA THR A 4 -26.12 -19.08 -0.07
C THR A 4 -24.71 -19.63 -0.11
N THR A 5 -24.34 -20.20 -1.24
CA THR A 5 -22.97 -20.71 -1.49
C THR A 5 -22.11 -19.63 -2.11
N PHE A 6 -20.84 -19.62 -1.78
CA PHE A 6 -19.81 -18.74 -2.36
C PHE A 6 -18.67 -19.59 -2.90
N ASP A 7 -18.10 -19.15 -4.02
CA ASP A 7 -16.95 -19.81 -4.63
C ASP A 7 -15.66 -19.45 -3.87
N TYR A 8 -15.60 -18.23 -3.32
CA TYR A 8 -14.47 -17.75 -2.53
C TYR A 8 -14.96 -17.01 -1.29
N ILE A 9 -14.25 -17.22 -0.19
CA ILE A 9 -14.42 -16.48 1.06
C ILE A 9 -13.09 -15.80 1.40
N ILE A 10 -13.09 -14.47 1.45
CA ILE A 10 -11.93 -13.65 1.78
C ILE A 10 -12.11 -13.14 3.20
N ILE A 11 -11.15 -13.44 4.07
CA ILE A 11 -11.15 -13.00 5.46
C ILE A 11 -10.23 -11.80 5.60
N GLY A 12 -10.81 -10.66 5.96
CA GLY A 12 -10.16 -9.36 6.09
C GLY A 12 -10.33 -8.47 4.87
N GLY A 13 -11.07 -7.38 5.04
CA GLY A 13 -11.32 -6.34 4.03
C GLY A 13 -10.21 -5.27 3.98
N GLY A 14 -8.96 -5.65 4.27
CA GLY A 14 -7.81 -4.78 4.13
C GLY A 14 -7.33 -4.64 2.68
N THR A 15 -6.16 -4.02 2.47
CA THR A 15 -5.57 -3.73 1.15
C THR A 15 -5.56 -4.94 0.21
N ALA A 16 -5.03 -6.08 0.69
CA ALA A 16 -4.93 -7.30 -0.11
C ALA A 16 -6.29 -7.97 -0.32
N GLY A 17 -7.12 -8.04 0.73
CA GLY A 17 -8.44 -8.69 0.64
C GLY A 17 -9.39 -7.94 -0.28
N ALA A 18 -9.40 -6.62 -0.23
CA ALA A 18 -10.19 -5.79 -1.15
C ALA A 18 -9.76 -5.99 -2.61
N LEU A 19 -8.45 -6.03 -2.88
CA LEU A 19 -7.91 -6.31 -4.21
C LEU A 19 -8.31 -7.71 -4.70
N LEU A 20 -8.15 -8.74 -3.87
CA LEU A 20 -8.54 -10.10 -4.22
C LEU A 20 -10.04 -10.20 -4.50
N CYS A 21 -10.87 -9.56 -3.67
CA CYS A 21 -12.32 -9.52 -3.89
C CYS A 21 -12.67 -8.93 -5.26
N ASN A 22 -12.06 -7.80 -5.60
CA ASN A 22 -12.22 -7.16 -6.90
C ASN A 22 -11.80 -8.10 -8.05
N ARG A 23 -10.61 -8.68 -7.98
CA ARG A 23 -10.06 -9.51 -9.04
C ARG A 23 -10.86 -10.80 -9.26
N LEU A 24 -11.24 -11.49 -8.18
CA LEU A 24 -11.96 -12.75 -8.25
C LEU A 24 -13.42 -12.60 -8.70
N SER A 25 -14.01 -11.42 -8.50
CA SER A 25 -15.38 -11.13 -8.91
C SER A 25 -15.49 -10.41 -10.27
N ALA A 26 -14.36 -9.97 -10.85
CA ALA A 26 -14.35 -9.07 -12.01
C ALA A 26 -15.02 -9.63 -13.27
N ASP A 27 -14.96 -10.94 -13.49
CA ASP A 27 -15.58 -11.60 -14.65
C ASP A 27 -17.07 -11.98 -14.43
N GLY A 28 -17.60 -11.74 -13.24
CA GLY A 28 -18.99 -12.05 -12.86
C GLY A 28 -19.33 -13.53 -12.75
N ARG A 29 -18.33 -14.43 -12.87
CA ARG A 29 -18.54 -15.89 -12.82
C ARG A 29 -18.47 -16.44 -11.41
N SER A 30 -17.71 -15.79 -10.54
CA SER A 30 -17.49 -16.22 -9.16
C SER A 30 -18.25 -15.35 -8.16
N ARG A 31 -18.89 -16.02 -7.19
CA ARG A 31 -19.50 -15.36 -6.04
C ARG A 31 -18.47 -15.26 -4.94
N VAL A 32 -18.08 -14.05 -4.57
CA VAL A 32 -17.04 -13.77 -3.58
C VAL A 32 -17.67 -13.16 -2.34
N LEU A 33 -17.39 -13.75 -1.18
CA LEU A 33 -17.77 -13.20 0.13
C LEU A 33 -16.54 -12.56 0.77
N LEU A 34 -16.65 -11.28 1.13
CA LEU A 34 -15.63 -10.57 1.92
C LEU A 34 -16.14 -10.43 3.35
N ILE A 35 -15.35 -10.92 4.31
CA ILE A 35 -15.65 -10.84 5.75
C ILE A 35 -14.65 -9.88 6.39
N GLU A 36 -15.14 -8.81 7.00
CA GLU A 36 -14.33 -7.82 7.71
C GLU A 36 -14.75 -7.75 9.19
N ALA A 37 -13.77 -7.75 10.09
CA ALA A 37 -14.02 -7.70 11.54
C ALA A 37 -14.37 -6.29 12.02
N GLY A 38 -13.87 -5.28 11.31
CA GLY A 38 -14.13 -3.88 11.61
C GLY A 38 -15.45 -3.37 11.04
N ARG A 39 -15.67 -2.10 11.21
CA ARG A 39 -16.85 -1.40 10.66
C ARG A 39 -16.61 -0.96 9.22
N LYS A 40 -17.65 -0.40 8.60
CA LYS A 40 -17.50 0.40 7.38
C LYS A 40 -16.54 1.57 7.62
N ASP A 41 -15.90 2.01 6.57
CA ASP A 41 -14.98 3.16 6.55
C ASP A 41 -15.71 4.52 6.57
N ASP A 42 -16.86 4.58 7.23
CA ASP A 42 -17.72 5.76 7.35
C ASP A 42 -17.26 6.79 8.39
N TYR A 43 -16.14 6.55 9.06
CA TYR A 43 -15.56 7.50 9.99
C TYR A 43 -14.87 8.64 9.21
N HIS A 44 -15.36 9.86 9.35
CA HIS A 44 -14.95 11.00 8.52
C HIS A 44 -13.42 11.25 8.48
N TRP A 45 -12.69 10.93 9.55
CA TRP A 45 -11.23 11.08 9.59
C TRP A 45 -10.50 10.12 8.67
N ILE A 46 -11.08 9.00 8.28
CA ILE A 46 -10.50 8.09 7.28
C ILE A 46 -10.36 8.80 5.93
N HIS A 47 -11.30 9.68 5.58
CA HIS A 47 -11.38 10.36 4.29
C HIS A 47 -10.67 11.73 4.25
N ILE A 48 -10.01 12.11 5.35
CA ILE A 48 -9.22 13.34 5.45
C ILE A 48 -7.74 12.95 5.59
N PRO A 49 -6.82 13.41 4.71
CA PRO A 49 -5.42 12.97 4.73
C PRO A 49 -4.74 13.05 6.10
N VAL A 50 -4.89 14.15 6.84
CA VAL A 50 -4.33 14.30 8.20
C VAL A 50 -5.10 13.50 9.24
N GLY A 51 -6.26 12.97 8.88
CA GLY A 51 -7.18 12.26 9.78
C GLY A 51 -6.63 10.94 10.32
N TYR A 52 -5.59 10.36 9.69
CA TYR A 52 -4.94 9.15 10.20
C TYR A 52 -4.45 9.33 11.66
N LEU A 53 -4.10 10.55 12.07
CA LEU A 53 -3.73 10.86 13.45
C LEU A 53 -4.86 10.61 14.46
N TYR A 54 -6.11 10.64 14.01
CA TYR A 54 -7.30 10.35 14.82
C TYR A 54 -7.81 8.91 14.64
N CYS A 55 -7.26 8.19 13.68
CA CYS A 55 -7.60 6.79 13.40
C CYS A 55 -6.67 5.83 14.13
N ILE A 56 -5.36 6.15 14.17
CA ILE A 56 -4.36 5.37 14.91
C ILE A 56 -4.58 5.53 16.41
N GLY A 57 -4.64 4.41 17.13
CA GLY A 57 -4.93 4.39 18.56
C GLY A 57 -6.41 4.59 18.91
N ASN A 58 -7.29 4.65 17.94
CA ASN A 58 -8.72 4.75 18.15
C ASN A 58 -9.38 3.36 18.09
N PRO A 59 -10.06 2.89 19.15
CA PRO A 59 -10.67 1.55 19.16
C PRO A 59 -11.75 1.33 18.10
N ARG A 60 -12.26 2.40 17.49
CA ARG A 60 -13.20 2.34 16.37
C ARG A 60 -12.55 1.81 15.09
N THR A 61 -11.26 2.14 14.90
CA THR A 61 -10.55 1.94 13.62
C THR A 61 -9.22 1.19 13.75
N ASP A 62 -8.77 0.92 14.99
CA ASP A 62 -7.49 0.28 15.29
C ASP A 62 -7.70 -0.92 16.22
N TRP A 63 -6.97 -2.01 15.99
CA TRP A 63 -6.92 -3.19 16.85
C TRP A 63 -6.21 -2.94 18.19
N LEU A 64 -5.45 -1.87 18.30
CA LEU A 64 -4.69 -1.47 19.49
C LEU A 64 -3.66 -2.51 19.95
N TYR A 65 -3.06 -3.23 19.02
CA TYR A 65 -2.03 -4.21 19.36
C TYR A 65 -0.77 -3.55 19.93
N ASN A 66 -0.11 -4.29 20.81
CA ASN A 66 1.24 -4.01 21.27
C ASN A 66 2.13 -5.20 20.96
N THR A 67 3.41 -4.95 20.72
CA THR A 67 4.40 -6.03 20.59
C THR A 67 4.70 -6.63 21.94
N GLU A 68 5.18 -7.87 21.96
CA GLU A 68 5.86 -8.42 23.14
C GLU A 68 7.13 -7.62 23.43
N PRO A 69 7.64 -7.66 24.68
CA PRO A 69 8.93 -7.06 25.01
C PRO A 69 10.05 -7.67 24.15
N ASP A 70 10.89 -6.85 23.55
CA ASP A 70 11.97 -7.30 22.69
C ASP A 70 13.32 -6.87 23.27
N ALA A 71 14.28 -7.83 23.38
CA ALA A 71 15.62 -7.58 23.91
C ALA A 71 16.39 -6.56 23.05
N GLY A 72 16.22 -6.56 21.71
CA GLY A 72 16.82 -5.59 20.81
C GLY A 72 16.27 -4.17 20.99
N LEU A 73 15.14 -4.02 21.68
CA LEU A 73 14.52 -2.76 22.04
C LEU A 73 14.67 -2.43 23.54
N ASN A 74 15.65 -2.99 24.22
CA ASN A 74 15.87 -2.84 25.67
C ASN A 74 14.63 -3.25 26.50
N GLY A 75 13.96 -4.34 26.12
CA GLY A 75 12.77 -4.83 26.81
C GLY A 75 11.51 -3.98 26.60
N ARG A 76 11.49 -3.03 25.68
CA ARG A 76 10.31 -2.21 25.42
C ARG A 76 9.28 -2.94 24.59
N THR A 77 8.02 -2.63 24.86
CA THR A 77 6.88 -2.89 23.97
C THR A 77 6.62 -1.68 23.10
N LEU A 78 6.16 -1.91 21.88
CA LEU A 78 5.76 -0.85 20.96
C LEU A 78 4.29 -1.00 20.60
N ARG A 79 3.60 0.12 20.43
CA ARG A 79 2.27 0.10 19.79
C ARG A 79 2.43 -0.38 18.36
N TYR A 80 1.55 -1.29 17.95
CA TYR A 80 1.56 -1.87 16.62
C TYR A 80 0.20 -1.65 15.93
N PRO A 81 -0.06 -0.44 15.43
CA PRO A 81 -1.35 -0.09 14.85
C PRO A 81 -1.72 -1.00 13.67
N ARG A 82 -2.95 -1.50 13.67
CA ARG A 82 -3.53 -2.25 12.58
C ARG A 82 -4.98 -1.85 12.39
N GLY A 83 -5.36 -1.57 11.15
CA GLY A 83 -6.72 -1.13 10.83
C GLY A 83 -7.76 -2.18 11.14
N LYS A 84 -8.81 -1.79 11.89
CA LYS A 84 -10.01 -2.56 12.21
C LYS A 84 -11.22 -1.89 11.56
N THR A 85 -11.20 -1.83 10.26
CA THR A 85 -12.22 -1.18 9.43
C THR A 85 -12.10 -1.68 8.01
N LEU A 86 -13.13 -1.50 7.19
CA LEU A 86 -13.02 -1.74 5.76
C LEU A 86 -11.88 -0.89 5.17
N GLY A 87 -11.04 -1.50 4.32
CA GLY A 87 -9.77 -0.94 3.86
C GLY A 87 -8.58 -1.27 4.77
N GLY A 88 -8.81 -1.73 6.02
CA GLY A 88 -7.76 -2.13 6.95
C GLY A 88 -6.71 -1.05 7.18
N CYS A 89 -5.43 -1.40 7.05
CA CYS A 89 -4.33 -0.44 7.21
C CYS A 89 -4.29 0.65 6.15
N SER A 90 -4.88 0.45 4.96
CA SER A 90 -4.99 1.52 3.97
C SER A 90 -5.88 2.67 4.43
N SER A 91 -6.83 2.40 5.34
CA SER A 91 -7.74 3.41 5.90
C SER A 91 -7.14 4.21 7.05
N ILE A 92 -6.01 3.78 7.62
CA ILE A 92 -5.41 4.42 8.81
C ILE A 92 -3.92 4.73 8.66
N ASN A 93 -3.27 4.44 7.54
CA ASN A 93 -1.85 4.68 7.35
C ASN A 93 -1.53 6.16 7.10
N GLY A 94 -0.26 6.54 7.22
CA GLY A 94 0.22 7.90 6.96
C GLY A 94 0.42 8.24 5.48
N MET A 95 -0.05 7.41 4.54
CA MET A 95 -0.04 7.64 3.09
C MET A 95 1.34 7.88 2.47
N ILE A 96 2.38 7.31 3.06
CA ILE A 96 3.70 7.32 2.45
C ILE A 96 3.76 6.21 1.40
N TYR A 97 3.95 6.58 0.14
CA TYR A 97 4.15 5.62 -0.94
C TYR A 97 5.64 5.47 -1.22
N MET A 98 6.17 4.30 -0.89
CA MET A 98 7.58 3.97 -1.07
C MET A 98 7.75 2.49 -1.38
N ARG A 99 8.67 2.18 -2.28
CA ARG A 99 9.08 0.81 -2.60
C ARG A 99 10.38 0.49 -1.87
N GLY A 100 10.65 -0.80 -1.66
CA GLY A 100 11.96 -1.28 -1.27
C GLY A 100 13.00 -1.04 -2.37
N GLN A 101 14.28 -1.14 -2.02
CA GLN A 101 15.36 -1.11 -3.00
C GLN A 101 15.40 -2.42 -3.80
N ALA A 102 15.93 -2.38 -5.02
CA ALA A 102 16.06 -3.58 -5.86
C ALA A 102 16.74 -4.74 -5.11
N ARG A 103 17.84 -4.43 -4.38
CA ARG A 103 18.57 -5.43 -3.61
C ARG A 103 17.76 -6.11 -2.50
N ASP A 104 16.73 -5.45 -1.96
CA ASP A 104 15.89 -6.04 -0.91
C ASP A 104 15.10 -7.22 -1.49
N TYR A 105 14.60 -7.07 -2.72
CA TYR A 105 13.91 -8.12 -3.46
C TYR A 105 14.85 -9.22 -3.94
N ASP A 106 16.03 -8.84 -4.44
CA ASP A 106 17.05 -9.79 -4.86
C ASP A 106 17.53 -10.67 -3.70
N GLN A 107 17.69 -10.07 -2.50
CA GLN A 107 17.99 -10.80 -1.28
C GLN A 107 16.86 -11.77 -0.89
N TRP A 108 15.60 -11.40 -1.07
CA TRP A 108 14.49 -12.33 -0.83
C TRP A 108 14.53 -13.51 -1.80
N ALA A 109 14.84 -13.27 -3.07
CA ALA A 109 15.02 -14.36 -4.04
C ALA A 109 16.12 -15.33 -3.61
N GLU A 110 17.26 -14.81 -3.13
CA GLU A 110 18.36 -15.62 -2.64
C GLU A 110 17.98 -16.43 -1.39
N LEU A 111 17.33 -15.80 -0.41
CA LEU A 111 16.94 -16.45 0.85
C LEU A 111 15.86 -17.52 0.66
N THR A 112 14.95 -17.32 -0.28
CA THR A 112 13.84 -18.26 -0.55
C THR A 112 14.17 -19.29 -1.62
N GLY A 113 15.21 -19.05 -2.43
CA GLY A 113 15.50 -19.84 -3.62
C GLY A 113 14.48 -19.67 -4.75
N ASP A 114 13.69 -18.60 -4.71
CA ASP A 114 12.62 -18.31 -5.68
C ASP A 114 12.92 -17.00 -6.43
N ASP A 115 13.36 -17.14 -7.68
CA ASP A 115 13.69 -16.00 -8.55
C ASP A 115 12.49 -15.11 -8.89
N SER A 116 11.26 -15.53 -8.64
CA SER A 116 10.07 -14.69 -8.85
C SER A 116 10.09 -13.43 -7.97
N TRP A 117 10.83 -13.44 -6.85
CA TRP A 117 11.04 -12.30 -5.97
C TRP A 117 12.08 -11.31 -6.46
N ARG A 118 12.93 -11.64 -7.46
CA ARG A 118 13.92 -10.69 -7.98
C ARG A 118 13.26 -9.41 -8.44
N TRP A 119 13.98 -8.30 -8.25
CA TRP A 119 13.46 -6.98 -8.59
C TRP A 119 12.87 -6.88 -9.98
N ASP A 120 13.56 -7.41 -11.00
CA ASP A 120 13.06 -7.34 -12.37
C ASP A 120 11.75 -8.12 -12.59
N ASN A 121 11.49 -9.13 -11.78
CA ASN A 121 10.24 -9.89 -11.78
C ASN A 121 9.15 -9.23 -10.92
N ALA A 122 9.53 -8.55 -9.83
CA ALA A 122 8.61 -7.84 -8.94
C ALA A 122 8.15 -6.47 -9.50
N LEU A 123 9.05 -5.75 -10.19
CA LEU A 123 8.79 -4.41 -10.74
C LEU A 123 7.54 -4.32 -11.63
N PRO A 124 7.25 -5.27 -12.54
CA PRO A 124 6.04 -5.23 -13.36
C PRO A 124 4.74 -5.19 -12.55
N TYR A 125 4.70 -5.84 -11.38
CA TYR A 125 3.54 -5.80 -10.51
C TYR A 125 3.34 -4.42 -9.88
N PHE A 126 4.40 -3.75 -9.44
CA PHE A 126 4.32 -2.37 -8.97
C PHE A 126 3.81 -1.42 -10.06
N ARG A 127 4.33 -1.54 -11.26
CA ARG A 127 3.93 -0.70 -12.40
C ARG A 127 2.48 -0.93 -12.83
N ARG A 128 1.97 -2.14 -12.64
CA ARG A 128 0.62 -2.52 -13.07
C ARG A 128 -0.47 -1.82 -12.29
N HIS A 129 -0.28 -1.58 -10.98
CA HIS A 129 -1.32 -0.95 -10.14
C HIS A 129 -1.00 0.48 -9.72
N GLU A 130 0.16 1.00 -10.06
CA GLU A 130 0.51 2.38 -9.75
C GLU A 130 -0.04 3.33 -10.81
N ASP A 131 -0.71 4.41 -10.35
CA ASP A 131 -1.05 5.58 -11.15
C ASP A 131 -0.37 6.81 -10.54
N HIS A 132 0.83 7.15 -11.03
CA HIS A 132 1.66 8.19 -10.45
C HIS A 132 1.42 9.55 -11.11
N TRP A 133 1.14 10.60 -10.32
CA TRP A 133 0.82 11.95 -10.79
C TRP A 133 1.83 12.55 -11.78
N ARG A 134 3.12 12.22 -11.68
CA ARG A 134 4.14 12.68 -12.64
C ARG A 134 3.92 12.16 -14.05
N LEU A 135 3.25 11.03 -14.21
CA LEU A 135 2.94 10.47 -15.52
C LEU A 135 1.86 11.30 -16.26
N ASP A 136 1.17 12.20 -15.54
CA ASP A 136 0.21 13.14 -16.12
C ASP A 136 0.88 14.37 -16.75
N GLN A 137 2.18 14.59 -16.47
CA GLN A 137 2.91 15.76 -16.92
C GLN A 137 3.71 15.46 -18.20
N PRO A 138 3.48 16.20 -19.32
CA PRO A 138 4.16 15.97 -20.59
C PRO A 138 5.67 16.24 -20.55
N SER A 139 6.12 17.11 -19.66
CA SER A 139 7.52 17.55 -19.53
C SER A 139 8.06 17.24 -18.13
N GLY A 140 9.23 16.60 -18.05
CA GLY A 140 9.95 16.41 -16.78
C GLY A 140 10.03 14.99 -16.27
N VAL A 141 9.51 14.01 -17.02
CA VAL A 141 9.66 12.59 -16.69
C VAL A 141 10.80 12.02 -17.53
N ASN A 142 11.94 11.75 -16.88
CA ASN A 142 13.07 11.10 -17.54
C ASN A 142 12.82 9.60 -17.77
N GLU A 143 13.63 8.99 -18.65
CA GLU A 143 13.47 7.56 -18.99
C GLU A 143 13.67 6.63 -17.79
N ASN A 144 14.52 6.99 -16.83
CA ASN A 144 14.69 6.20 -15.60
C ASN A 144 13.40 6.19 -14.75
N PHE A 145 12.72 7.35 -14.64
CA PHE A 145 11.43 7.40 -13.96
C PHE A 145 10.39 6.54 -14.67
N LYS A 146 10.29 6.63 -16.00
CA LYS A 146 9.38 5.80 -16.79
C LYS A 146 9.69 4.30 -16.65
N ARG A 147 10.96 3.94 -16.61
CA ARG A 147 11.39 2.55 -16.39
C ARG A 147 10.90 2.04 -15.04
N LEU A 148 10.95 2.86 -14.01
CA LEU A 148 10.52 2.47 -12.65
C LEU A 148 9.00 2.52 -12.48
N HIS A 149 8.32 3.54 -12.99
CA HIS A 149 6.91 3.83 -12.71
C HIS A 149 5.96 3.53 -13.89
N GLY A 150 6.48 3.15 -15.04
CA GLY A 150 5.70 2.91 -16.24
C GLY A 150 5.42 4.19 -17.04
N SER A 151 4.49 4.08 -17.98
CA SER A 151 3.98 5.22 -18.75
C SER A 151 2.49 5.02 -19.02
N LYS A 152 1.74 6.10 -19.23
CA LYS A 152 0.31 6.01 -19.60
C LYS A 152 0.07 5.23 -20.88
N SER A 153 1.01 5.26 -21.82
CA SER A 153 0.93 4.52 -23.09
C SER A 153 1.14 3.02 -22.96
N THR A 154 1.74 2.56 -21.85
CA THR A 154 2.04 1.13 -21.61
C THR A 154 1.15 0.50 -20.54
N GLY A 155 -0.02 1.10 -20.26
CA GLY A 155 -0.99 0.56 -19.32
C GLY A 155 -0.84 1.03 -17.87
N GLY A 156 -0.13 2.14 -17.64
CA GLY A 156 0.07 2.73 -16.32
C GLY A 156 -1.12 3.55 -15.78
N THR A 157 -2.34 3.10 -16.00
CA THR A 157 -3.53 3.57 -15.28
C THR A 157 -3.86 2.56 -14.20
N GLY A 158 -2.94 2.39 -13.25
CA GLY A 158 -3.16 1.54 -12.12
C GLY A 158 -4.29 2.08 -11.22
N GLU A 159 -4.81 1.22 -10.39
CA GLU A 159 -5.91 1.55 -9.47
C GLU A 159 -5.41 2.32 -8.24
N TRP A 160 -4.11 2.34 -8.01
CA TRP A 160 -3.48 2.98 -6.86
C TRP A 160 -2.92 4.35 -7.25
N ARG A 161 -3.74 5.38 -7.03
CA ARG A 161 -3.35 6.75 -7.31
C ARG A 161 -2.31 7.26 -6.32
N VAL A 162 -1.16 7.72 -6.83
CA VAL A 162 -0.10 8.38 -6.06
C VAL A 162 -0.13 9.86 -6.38
N GLU A 163 -0.45 10.68 -5.39
CA GLU A 163 -0.56 12.13 -5.54
C GLU A 163 0.66 12.86 -4.99
N LYS A 164 0.87 14.08 -5.50
CA LYS A 164 1.85 14.99 -4.93
C LYS A 164 1.32 15.55 -3.61
N GLN A 165 2.13 15.51 -2.55
CA GLN A 165 1.79 16.18 -1.30
C GLN A 165 1.52 17.67 -1.52
N ARG A 166 0.55 18.23 -0.80
CA ARG A 166 0.17 19.63 -0.90
C ARG A 166 1.08 20.56 -0.10
N LEU A 167 1.62 20.07 1.01
CA LEU A 167 2.57 20.80 1.83
C LEU A 167 3.96 20.76 1.18
N ARG A 168 4.61 21.91 1.14
CA ARG A 168 5.96 22.06 0.61
C ARG A 168 6.87 22.65 1.70
N TRP A 169 8.05 22.08 1.80
CA TRP A 169 9.08 22.55 2.73
C TRP A 169 10.40 22.66 1.97
N ASP A 170 10.97 23.83 1.94
CA ASP A 170 12.22 24.09 1.20
C ASP A 170 13.36 23.18 1.70
N VAL A 171 13.37 22.83 2.99
CA VAL A 171 14.35 21.90 3.55
C VAL A 171 14.25 20.49 2.94
N LEU A 172 13.05 20.02 2.57
CA LEU A 172 12.89 18.73 1.89
C LEU A 172 13.40 18.78 0.44
N ASP A 173 13.17 19.88 -0.24
CA ASP A 173 13.71 20.09 -1.58
C ASP A 173 15.23 20.15 -1.56
N ALA A 174 15.83 20.86 -0.57
CA ALA A 174 17.27 20.91 -0.36
C ALA A 174 17.86 19.54 -0.02
N PHE A 175 17.18 18.76 0.85
CA PHE A 175 17.61 17.41 1.18
C PHE A 175 17.60 16.49 -0.05
N ALA A 176 16.54 16.56 -0.87
CA ALA A 176 16.46 15.77 -2.10
C ALA A 176 17.58 16.14 -3.10
N GLN A 177 17.92 17.45 -3.23
CA GLN A 177 19.02 17.91 -4.05
C GLN A 177 20.38 17.41 -3.51
N ALA A 178 20.60 17.51 -2.20
CA ALA A 178 21.82 17.03 -1.58
C ALA A 178 22.00 15.51 -1.78
N ALA A 179 20.94 14.73 -1.66
CA ALA A 179 20.98 13.29 -1.93
C ALA A 179 21.36 12.97 -3.39
N GLN A 180 20.87 13.76 -4.34
CA GLN A 180 21.24 13.60 -5.76
C GLN A 180 22.71 13.98 -6.03
N GLN A 181 23.25 14.96 -5.30
CA GLN A 181 24.65 15.37 -5.42
C GLN A 181 25.62 14.37 -4.78
N ALA A 182 25.16 13.67 -3.76
CA ALA A 182 25.98 12.69 -3.05
C ALA A 182 26.06 11.31 -3.76
N GLY A 183 25.20 11.02 -4.73
CA GLY A 183 25.17 9.80 -5.53
C GLY A 183 24.13 8.81 -5.00
#